data_69fdf440994387d03115540c92cfc842
#
_entry.id   69fdf440994387d03115540c92cfc842
#
_cell.length_a   1.000
_cell.length_b   1.000
_cell.length_c   1.000
_cell.angle_alpha   90.00
_cell.angle_beta   90.00
_cell.angle_gamma   90.00
#
_symmetry.space_group_name_H-M   'P 1'
#
loop_
_entity.id
_entity.type
_entity.pdbx_description
1 polymer ?
#
loop_
_entity_poly.entity_id
_entity_poly.type
_entity_poly.pdbx_seq_one_letter_code
_entity_poly.pdbx_strand_id
1 'polypeptide(L)'
;MSNQPDTEPKNAPCNATDSGPVQPLPQAGGGVAWEGIHDQDASWRKKLIGEISDVFVLPRYVRLFYDTFGAGKDQDFVEIGSGNGENSKAVLAANKGQIKRYVATEVFDDGVAWLRKQGLDAQKASAEALPFEDSSFTAAISFDVMHHVDHPRIMALEMMRVGRGRALLTESNGMSIPRKLLELTASRRAAGERSYSPWQYRSFFENQPGYTITNFVLYPFLFPFKCPAFLLHALVLFNKTIEYIPFLRWQCSSVAIVVDYERTTGNT
;
A
#
# COMPACT_ATOMS: atom_id res chain seq x y z
N MET A 1 -11.32 30.97 57.26
CA MET A 1 -10.48 32.06 56.75
C MET A 1 -9.13 31.43 56.37
N SER A 2 -8.95 31.12 55.12
CA SER A 2 -7.61 31.02 54.48
C SER A 2 -7.84 30.74 53.00
N ASN A 3 -7.44 31.73 52.21
CA ASN A 3 -7.49 31.74 50.77
C ASN A 3 -6.49 30.75 50.20
N GLN A 4 -6.95 29.94 49.23
CA GLN A 4 -6.06 29.30 48.26
C GLN A 4 -6.21 30.04 46.93
N PRO A 5 -5.10 30.37 46.25
CA PRO A 5 -5.15 30.91 44.90
C PRO A 5 -5.15 29.81 43.87
N ASP A 6 -6.02 29.96 42.86
CA ASP A 6 -6.07 29.21 41.64
C ASP A 6 -4.73 29.32 40.86
N THR A 7 -4.17 28.20 40.47
CA THR A 7 -3.04 28.14 39.53
C THR A 7 -3.53 27.60 38.19
N GLU A 8 -3.74 28.50 37.23
CA GLU A 8 -3.86 28.16 35.80
C GLU A 8 -2.58 27.48 35.26
N PRO A 9 -2.68 26.46 34.43
CA PRO A 9 -1.52 25.93 33.73
C PRO A 9 -1.10 26.85 32.57
N LYS A 10 0.08 27.40 32.66
CA LYS A 10 0.72 28.19 31.61
C LYS A 10 0.97 27.36 30.37
N ASN A 11 0.33 27.70 29.25
CA ASN A 11 0.68 27.25 27.91
C ASN A 11 2.09 27.74 27.56
N ALA A 12 3.05 26.84 27.42
CA ALA A 12 4.33 27.11 26.82
C ALA A 12 4.23 27.00 25.30
N PRO A 13 4.75 27.97 24.53
CA PRO A 13 4.78 27.85 23.07
C PRO A 13 5.80 26.80 22.64
N CYS A 14 5.37 25.90 21.76
CA CYS A 14 6.22 24.92 21.11
C CYS A 14 7.10 25.66 20.08
N ASN A 15 8.34 25.94 20.42
CA ASN A 15 9.31 26.50 19.49
C ASN A 15 9.75 25.40 18.49
N ALA A 16 9.24 25.49 17.27
CA ALA A 16 9.70 24.74 16.12
C ALA A 16 10.93 25.43 15.51
N THR A 17 12.12 25.15 16.02
CA THR A 17 13.40 25.31 15.30
C THR A 17 14.45 24.45 16.00
N ASP A 18 14.47 23.18 15.66
CA ASP A 18 15.66 22.38 15.86
C ASP A 18 15.88 21.49 14.61
N SER A 19 16.59 22.09 13.64
CA SER A 19 17.15 21.36 12.51
C SER A 19 18.45 20.71 12.97
N GLY A 20 18.31 19.68 13.81
CA GLY A 20 19.38 18.74 14.10
C GLY A 20 19.77 17.97 12.84
N PRO A 21 21.00 17.46 12.74
CA PRO A 21 21.46 16.73 11.57
C PRO A 21 20.51 15.55 11.33
N VAL A 22 20.06 15.42 10.06
CA VAL A 22 19.23 14.31 9.60
C VAL A 22 19.92 13.01 10.02
N GLN A 23 19.33 12.31 10.97
CA GLN A 23 19.83 11.00 11.38
C GLN A 23 19.80 10.07 10.16
N PRO A 24 20.81 9.23 9.95
CA PRO A 24 20.77 8.25 8.88
C PRO A 24 19.50 7.41 9.07
N LEU A 25 18.77 7.19 7.95
CA LEU A 25 17.56 6.37 7.91
C LEU A 25 17.77 5.10 8.74
N PRO A 26 16.83 4.73 9.62
CA PRO A 26 16.89 3.47 10.33
C PRO A 26 17.08 2.36 9.29
N GLN A 27 18.06 1.51 9.50
CA GLN A 27 18.23 0.30 8.69
C GLN A 27 16.89 -0.44 8.76
N ALA A 28 16.34 -0.77 7.59
CA ALA A 28 15.04 -1.40 7.44
C ALA A 28 14.90 -2.55 8.46
N GLY A 29 14.17 -2.28 9.52
CA GLY A 29 13.96 -3.26 10.59
C GLY A 29 13.08 -4.37 10.05
N GLY A 30 13.65 -5.60 9.95
CA GLY A 30 12.87 -6.81 9.78
C GLY A 30 12.26 -7.09 8.41
N GLY A 31 12.58 -6.32 7.38
CA GLY A 31 12.16 -6.63 6.02
C GLY A 31 12.75 -7.97 5.58
N VAL A 32 11.93 -8.84 5.01
CA VAL A 32 12.40 -10.05 4.34
C VAL A 32 13.46 -9.63 3.32
N ALA A 33 14.68 -10.13 3.47
CA ALA A 33 15.75 -9.83 2.52
C ALA A 33 15.25 -10.13 1.10
N TRP A 34 15.58 -9.27 0.14
CA TRP A 34 15.19 -9.41 -1.27
C TRP A 34 15.45 -10.84 -1.80
N GLU A 35 16.54 -11.47 -1.40
CA GLU A 35 16.88 -12.85 -1.71
C GLU A 35 15.79 -13.84 -1.25
N GLY A 36 15.15 -13.62 -0.11
CA GLY A 36 14.05 -14.47 0.38
C GLY A 36 12.79 -14.41 -0.48
N ILE A 37 12.59 -13.36 -1.27
CA ILE A 37 11.47 -13.21 -2.19
C ILE A 37 11.73 -14.01 -3.47
N HIS A 38 12.99 -14.13 -3.93
CA HIS A 38 13.36 -14.79 -5.16
C HIS A 38 13.78 -16.25 -5.01
N ASP A 39 14.29 -16.68 -3.85
CA ASP A 39 14.90 -17.99 -3.64
C ASP A 39 13.96 -19.08 -3.10
N GLN A 40 12.66 -18.85 -3.13
CA GLN A 40 11.69 -19.88 -2.74
C GLN A 40 11.40 -20.85 -3.89
N ASP A 41 12.41 -21.57 -4.28
CA ASP A 41 12.37 -22.49 -5.42
C ASP A 41 11.87 -23.89 -5.09
N ALA A 42 10.56 -24.05 -5.17
CA ALA A 42 10.04 -25.31 -5.65
C ALA A 42 9.35 -24.99 -6.99
N SER A 43 9.80 -25.56 -8.10
CA SER A 43 9.30 -25.29 -9.45
C SER A 43 7.77 -25.40 -9.58
N TRP A 44 7.14 -26.30 -8.83
CA TRP A 44 5.68 -26.42 -8.72
C TRP A 44 5.01 -25.26 -7.96
N ARG A 45 5.69 -24.67 -6.95
CA ARG A 45 5.17 -23.49 -6.24
C ARG A 45 5.18 -22.25 -7.11
N LYS A 46 6.26 -22.03 -7.87
CA LYS A 46 6.34 -20.93 -8.85
C LYS A 46 5.25 -21.04 -9.89
N LYS A 47 5.03 -22.24 -10.43
CA LYS A 47 3.96 -22.47 -11.41
C LYS A 47 2.57 -22.17 -10.83
N LEU A 48 2.25 -22.71 -9.65
CA LEU A 48 0.94 -22.51 -9.02
C LEU A 48 0.72 -21.07 -8.58
N ILE A 49 1.75 -20.40 -8.03
CA ILE A 49 1.69 -18.99 -7.66
C ILE A 49 1.54 -18.11 -8.90
N GLY A 50 2.26 -18.41 -9.98
CA GLY A 50 2.14 -17.74 -11.27
C GLY A 50 0.72 -17.86 -11.83
N GLU A 51 0.15 -19.05 -11.87
CA GLU A 51 -1.21 -19.28 -12.36
C GLU A 51 -2.25 -18.49 -11.54
N ILE A 52 -2.11 -18.43 -10.20
CA ILE A 52 -3.01 -17.65 -9.34
C ILE A 52 -2.80 -16.16 -9.58
N SER A 53 -1.55 -15.71 -9.69
CA SER A 53 -1.22 -14.32 -9.99
C SER A 53 -1.83 -13.89 -11.31
N ASP A 54 -1.56 -14.64 -12.39
CA ASP A 54 -1.97 -14.27 -13.74
C ASP A 54 -3.50 -14.31 -13.93
N VAL A 55 -4.17 -15.29 -13.34
CA VAL A 55 -5.63 -15.49 -13.55
C VAL A 55 -6.47 -14.64 -12.60
N PHE A 56 -5.97 -14.30 -11.44
CA PHE A 56 -6.78 -13.68 -10.40
C PHE A 56 -6.22 -12.35 -9.87
N VAL A 57 -4.96 -12.33 -9.44
CA VAL A 57 -4.39 -11.18 -8.72
C VAL A 57 -4.15 -10.01 -9.67
N LEU A 58 -3.37 -10.23 -10.71
CA LEU A 58 -3.03 -9.18 -11.67
C LEU A 58 -4.25 -8.59 -12.37
N PRO A 59 -5.23 -9.41 -12.88
CA PRO A 59 -6.46 -8.85 -13.42
C PRO A 59 -7.27 -8.03 -12.40
N ARG A 60 -7.23 -8.40 -11.13
CA ARG A 60 -7.90 -7.65 -10.07
C ARG A 60 -7.24 -6.29 -9.85
N TYR A 61 -5.92 -6.24 -9.76
CA TYR A 61 -5.18 -4.99 -9.55
C TYR A 61 -5.28 -4.06 -10.75
N VAL A 62 -5.18 -4.61 -11.97
CA VAL A 62 -5.44 -3.86 -13.19
C VAL A 62 -6.86 -3.30 -13.21
N ARG A 63 -7.85 -4.09 -12.80
CA ARG A 63 -9.24 -3.65 -12.73
C ARG A 63 -9.44 -2.54 -11.70
N LEU A 64 -8.86 -2.67 -10.51
CA LEU A 64 -8.91 -1.63 -9.48
C LEU A 64 -8.27 -0.33 -9.96
N PHE A 65 -7.12 -0.42 -10.63
CA PHE A 65 -6.48 0.74 -11.24
C PHE A 65 -7.42 1.40 -12.25
N TYR A 66 -8.00 0.62 -13.16
CA TYR A 66 -8.89 1.12 -14.19
C TYR A 66 -10.17 1.74 -13.61
N ASP A 67 -10.78 1.11 -12.63
CA ASP A 67 -11.98 1.62 -11.96
C ASP A 67 -11.70 2.93 -11.20
N THR A 68 -10.44 3.15 -10.77
CA THR A 68 -10.02 4.33 -10.01
C THR A 68 -9.58 5.49 -10.92
N PHE A 69 -8.84 5.21 -11.99
CA PHE A 69 -8.16 6.22 -12.82
C PHE A 69 -8.55 6.16 -14.30
N GLY A 70 -9.42 5.24 -14.69
CA GLY A 70 -9.67 4.93 -16.09
C GLY A 70 -8.41 4.35 -16.75
N ALA A 71 -8.18 4.72 -18.02
CA ALA A 71 -6.98 4.29 -18.73
C ALA A 71 -5.69 4.99 -18.25
N GLY A 72 -5.77 5.92 -17.31
CA GLY A 72 -4.62 6.69 -16.81
C GLY A 72 -4.02 7.62 -17.87
N LYS A 73 -4.82 8.01 -18.89
CA LYS A 73 -4.35 8.79 -20.02
C LYS A 73 -3.76 10.13 -19.56
N ASP A 74 -2.54 10.41 -20.05
CA ASP A 74 -1.80 11.63 -19.76
C ASP A 74 -1.53 11.89 -18.27
N GLN A 75 -1.62 10.83 -17.43
CA GLN A 75 -1.41 10.90 -15.98
C GLN A 75 -0.05 10.35 -15.58
N ASP A 76 0.44 10.87 -14.45
CA ASP A 76 1.72 10.47 -13.83
C ASP A 76 1.44 9.68 -12.55
N PHE A 77 2.02 8.50 -12.41
CA PHE A 77 1.86 7.65 -11.22
C PHE A 77 3.18 7.29 -10.57
N VAL A 78 3.18 7.15 -9.25
CA VAL A 78 4.23 6.50 -8.49
C VAL A 78 3.66 5.28 -7.78
N GLU A 79 4.30 4.13 -7.99
CA GLU A 79 4.02 2.90 -7.24
C GLU A 79 5.05 2.73 -6.14
N ILE A 80 4.56 2.61 -4.91
CA ILE A 80 5.37 2.47 -3.70
C ILE A 80 5.52 0.99 -3.38
N GLY A 81 6.78 0.52 -3.31
CA GLY A 81 7.10 -0.88 -3.01
C GLY A 81 6.68 -1.84 -4.12
N SER A 82 7.21 -1.63 -5.33
CA SER A 82 6.81 -2.41 -6.52
C SER A 82 7.27 -3.88 -6.51
N GLY A 83 8.10 -4.28 -5.55
CA GLY A 83 8.56 -5.64 -5.37
C GLY A 83 9.18 -6.24 -6.65
N ASN A 84 8.60 -7.31 -7.18
CA ASN A 84 9.09 -7.95 -8.41
C ASN A 84 8.61 -7.26 -9.72
N GLY A 85 7.76 -6.23 -9.63
CA GLY A 85 7.27 -5.43 -10.76
C GLY A 85 6.15 -6.08 -11.57
N GLU A 86 5.59 -7.21 -11.16
CA GLU A 86 4.49 -7.85 -11.90
C GLU A 86 3.24 -6.97 -11.98
N ASN A 87 2.88 -6.32 -10.87
CA ASN A 87 1.74 -5.39 -10.82
C ASN A 87 1.97 -4.19 -11.74
N SER A 88 3.15 -3.57 -11.63
CA SER A 88 3.54 -2.43 -12.50
C SER A 88 3.44 -2.80 -13.98
N LYS A 89 4.02 -3.93 -14.38
CA LYS A 89 3.96 -4.40 -15.77
C LYS A 89 2.54 -4.70 -16.23
N ALA A 90 1.72 -5.31 -15.39
CA ALA A 90 0.34 -5.63 -15.72
C ALA A 90 -0.49 -4.35 -15.93
N VAL A 91 -0.33 -3.35 -15.05
CA VAL A 91 -0.99 -2.04 -15.18
C VAL A 91 -0.53 -1.33 -16.46
N LEU A 92 0.77 -1.26 -16.73
CA LEU A 92 1.31 -0.62 -17.93
C LEU A 92 0.85 -1.31 -19.22
N ALA A 93 0.89 -2.65 -19.26
CA ALA A 93 0.46 -3.44 -20.41
C ALA A 93 -1.04 -3.26 -20.71
N ALA A 94 -1.88 -3.23 -19.69
CA ALA A 94 -3.32 -3.04 -19.84
C ALA A 94 -3.67 -1.64 -20.38
N ASN A 95 -2.88 -0.63 -20.05
CA ASN A 95 -3.12 0.76 -20.44
C ASN A 95 -2.43 1.16 -21.77
N LYS A 96 -1.75 0.24 -22.45
CA LYS A 96 -1.23 0.37 -23.83
C LYS A 96 -0.49 1.68 -24.11
N GLY A 97 0.35 2.13 -23.17
CA GLY A 97 1.15 3.35 -23.33
C GLY A 97 0.37 4.66 -23.20
N GLN A 98 -0.83 4.64 -22.67
CA GLN A 98 -1.60 5.87 -22.40
C GLN A 98 -1.13 6.61 -21.15
N ILE A 99 -0.53 5.89 -20.19
CA ILE A 99 0.07 6.47 -18.99
C ILE A 99 1.29 7.30 -19.41
N LYS A 100 1.33 8.56 -19.01
CA LYS A 100 2.42 9.48 -19.36
C LYS A 100 3.71 9.13 -18.65
N ARG A 101 3.63 8.80 -17.35
CA ARG A 101 4.77 8.43 -16.51
C ARG A 101 4.32 7.45 -15.44
N TYR A 102 5.12 6.40 -15.22
CA TYR A 102 4.91 5.45 -14.14
C TYR A 102 6.25 5.13 -13.51
N VAL A 103 6.45 5.54 -12.27
CA VAL A 103 7.67 5.31 -11.51
C VAL A 103 7.43 4.22 -10.48
N ALA A 104 8.18 3.12 -10.61
CA ALA A 104 8.20 2.06 -9.63
C ALA A 104 9.22 2.38 -8.53
N THR A 105 8.88 2.22 -7.27
CA THR A 105 9.84 2.41 -6.19
C THR A 105 10.07 1.13 -5.40
N GLU A 106 11.29 0.98 -4.88
CA GLU A 106 11.69 -0.15 -4.04
C GLU A 106 12.78 0.30 -3.06
N VAL A 107 12.77 -0.26 -1.86
CA VAL A 107 13.71 0.14 -0.79
C VAL A 107 15.09 -0.51 -0.94
N PHE A 108 15.16 -1.69 -1.57
CA PHE A 108 16.40 -2.45 -1.76
C PHE A 108 17.04 -2.15 -3.12
N ASP A 109 18.37 -1.98 -3.13
CA ASP A 109 19.12 -1.72 -4.36
C ASP A 109 18.97 -2.83 -5.38
N ASP A 110 19.02 -4.09 -4.95
CA ASP A 110 18.83 -5.27 -5.82
C ASP A 110 17.42 -5.30 -6.42
N GLY A 111 16.41 -4.89 -5.66
CA GLY A 111 15.04 -4.74 -6.14
C GLY A 111 14.93 -3.67 -7.22
N VAL A 112 15.54 -2.51 -7.02
CA VAL A 112 15.59 -1.45 -8.04
C VAL A 112 16.31 -1.92 -9.30
N ALA A 113 17.45 -2.59 -9.15
CA ALA A 113 18.19 -3.14 -10.28
C ALA A 113 17.38 -4.17 -11.05
N TRP A 114 16.64 -5.03 -10.34
CA TRP A 114 15.70 -5.99 -10.93
C TRP A 114 14.60 -5.31 -11.72
N LEU A 115 13.91 -4.32 -11.13
CA LEU A 115 12.84 -3.58 -11.79
C LEU A 115 13.32 -2.91 -13.08
N ARG A 116 14.50 -2.29 -13.06
CA ARG A 116 15.14 -1.70 -14.24
C ARG A 116 15.45 -2.74 -15.32
N LYS A 117 15.92 -3.91 -14.92
CA LYS A 117 16.14 -5.04 -15.83
C LYS A 117 14.83 -5.53 -16.48
N GLN A 118 13.69 -5.35 -15.80
CA GLN A 118 12.36 -5.64 -16.35
C GLN A 118 11.82 -4.51 -17.26
N GLY A 119 12.60 -3.45 -17.50
CA GLY A 119 12.21 -2.32 -18.35
C GLY A 119 11.34 -1.28 -17.64
N LEU A 120 11.26 -1.30 -16.32
CA LEU A 120 10.50 -0.31 -15.54
C LEU A 120 11.39 0.92 -15.22
N ASP A 121 10.78 2.12 -15.23
CA ASP A 121 11.37 3.31 -14.62
C ASP A 121 11.34 3.11 -13.10
N ALA A 122 12.48 2.75 -12.51
CA ALA A 122 12.55 2.37 -11.10
C ALA A 122 13.52 3.24 -10.31
N GLN A 123 13.10 3.61 -9.10
CA GLN A 123 13.88 4.45 -8.19
C GLN A 123 13.92 3.85 -6.79
N LYS A 124 15.09 3.97 -6.12
CA LYS A 124 15.23 3.61 -4.72
C LYS A 124 14.49 4.63 -3.86
N ALA A 125 13.57 4.15 -3.03
CA ALA A 125 12.85 4.99 -2.09
C ALA A 125 12.34 4.18 -0.89
N SER A 126 12.36 4.80 0.28
CA SER A 126 11.56 4.34 1.41
C SER A 126 10.11 4.80 1.23
N ALA A 127 9.15 3.96 1.56
CA ALA A 127 7.74 4.34 1.58
C ALA A 127 7.44 5.49 2.58
N GLU A 128 8.31 5.65 3.59
CA GLU A 128 8.21 6.67 4.63
C GLU A 128 9.01 7.95 4.32
N ALA A 129 9.74 7.99 3.19
CA ALA A 129 10.52 9.15 2.75
C ALA A 129 10.72 9.09 1.23
N LEU A 130 9.73 9.53 0.48
CA LEU A 130 9.76 9.50 -0.98
C LEU A 130 10.60 10.67 -1.54
N PRO A 131 11.60 10.41 -2.42
CA PRO A 131 12.49 11.44 -2.94
C PRO A 131 11.85 12.23 -4.09
N PHE A 132 10.58 12.60 -3.93
CA PHE A 132 9.81 13.33 -4.92
C PHE A 132 9.26 14.62 -4.32
N GLU A 133 9.11 15.62 -5.18
CA GLU A 133 8.48 16.88 -4.79
C GLU A 133 6.98 16.70 -4.50
N ASP A 134 6.43 17.61 -3.74
CA ASP A 134 5.02 17.69 -3.44
C ASP A 134 4.18 17.77 -4.72
N SER A 135 3.09 17.01 -4.78
CA SER A 135 2.15 17.00 -5.90
C SER A 135 2.81 16.74 -7.27
N SER A 136 3.91 15.98 -7.30
CA SER A 136 4.63 15.65 -8.53
C SER A 136 3.97 14.55 -9.36
N PHE A 137 3.04 13.81 -8.78
CA PHE A 137 2.28 12.75 -9.45
C PHE A 137 0.78 13.00 -9.41
N THR A 138 0.05 12.48 -10.39
CA THR A 138 -1.42 12.48 -10.36
C THR A 138 -1.93 11.68 -9.17
N ALA A 139 -1.31 10.53 -8.92
CA ALA A 139 -1.65 9.69 -7.77
C ALA A 139 -0.47 8.84 -7.30
N ALA A 140 -0.49 8.48 -6.02
CA ALA A 140 0.36 7.44 -5.45
C ALA A 140 -0.42 6.12 -5.35
N ILE A 141 0.26 5.02 -5.71
CA ILE A 141 -0.31 3.67 -5.73
C ILE A 141 0.55 2.77 -4.87
N SER A 142 -0.06 1.81 -4.20
CA SER A 142 0.66 0.79 -3.43
C SER A 142 -0.10 -0.53 -3.43
N PHE A 143 0.60 -1.64 -3.61
CA PHE A 143 0.01 -2.97 -3.59
C PHE A 143 0.69 -3.82 -2.51
N ASP A 144 -0.02 -4.02 -1.40
CA ASP A 144 0.39 -4.88 -0.29
C ASP A 144 1.74 -4.46 0.36
N VAL A 145 1.89 -3.17 0.70
CA VAL A 145 3.14 -2.60 1.26
C VAL A 145 2.95 -2.00 2.66
N MET A 146 1.83 -1.31 2.92
CA MET A 146 1.65 -0.54 4.16
C MET A 146 1.73 -1.41 5.42
N HIS A 147 1.45 -2.69 5.31
CA HIS A 147 1.56 -3.63 6.41
C HIS A 147 3.00 -4.10 6.71
N HIS A 148 3.97 -3.70 5.88
CA HIS A 148 5.40 -3.98 6.06
C HIS A 148 6.20 -2.78 6.60
N VAL A 149 5.62 -1.58 6.60
CA VAL A 149 6.32 -0.38 7.06
C VAL A 149 6.21 -0.20 8.57
N ASP A 150 7.20 0.44 9.18
CA ASP A 150 7.20 0.69 10.62
C ASP A 150 6.20 1.78 11.02
N HIS A 151 6.04 2.81 10.16
CA HIS A 151 5.18 3.97 10.42
C HIS A 151 4.14 4.19 9.31
N PRO A 152 3.05 3.40 9.28
CA PRO A 152 2.01 3.50 8.23
C PRO A 152 1.42 4.90 8.04
N ARG A 153 1.34 5.70 9.12
CA ARG A 153 0.90 7.10 9.04
C ARG A 153 1.86 7.98 8.23
N ILE A 154 3.16 7.73 8.34
CA ILE A 154 4.17 8.47 7.57
C ILE A 154 4.06 8.09 6.09
N MET A 155 3.94 6.79 5.79
CA MET A 155 3.68 6.35 4.41
C MET A 155 2.41 6.98 3.83
N ALA A 156 1.31 7.02 4.60
CA ALA A 156 0.06 7.65 4.17
C ALA A 156 0.26 9.15 3.87
N LEU A 157 0.99 9.87 4.74
CA LEU A 157 1.33 11.27 4.52
C LEU A 157 2.17 11.47 3.26
N GLU A 158 3.18 10.64 3.04
CA GLU A 158 4.03 10.69 1.85
C GLU A 158 3.22 10.42 0.56
N MET A 159 2.30 9.44 0.58
CA MET A 159 1.38 9.20 -0.54
C MET A 159 0.55 10.44 -0.86
N MET A 160 0.02 11.12 0.17
CA MET A 160 -0.77 12.33 0.01
C MET A 160 0.10 13.52 -0.44
N ARG A 161 1.36 13.58 0.04
CA ARG A 161 2.29 14.65 -0.30
C ARG A 161 2.69 14.62 -1.77
N VAL A 162 3.08 13.46 -2.28
CA VAL A 162 3.55 13.32 -3.66
C VAL A 162 2.41 13.28 -4.68
N GLY A 163 1.22 12.85 -4.28
CA GLY A 163 0.02 12.80 -5.12
C GLY A 163 -0.74 14.12 -5.16
N ARG A 164 -1.59 14.27 -6.18
CA ARG A 164 -2.44 15.47 -6.41
C ARG A 164 -3.91 15.27 -6.05
N GLY A 165 -4.20 14.51 -4.99
CA GLY A 165 -5.55 14.40 -4.47
C GLY A 165 -6.16 13.00 -4.47
N ARG A 166 -5.44 11.98 -4.94
CA ARG A 166 -5.91 10.59 -4.89
C ARG A 166 -4.78 9.60 -4.61
N ALA A 167 -5.10 8.59 -3.81
CA ALA A 167 -4.25 7.43 -3.57
C ALA A 167 -5.06 6.14 -3.74
N LEU A 168 -4.40 5.09 -4.26
CA LEU A 168 -4.94 3.73 -4.37
C LEU A 168 -3.99 2.77 -3.65
N LEU A 169 -4.54 1.93 -2.77
CA LEU A 169 -3.77 0.85 -2.16
C LEU A 169 -4.58 -0.44 -2.13
N THR A 170 -3.87 -1.55 -2.11
CA THR A 170 -4.43 -2.83 -1.67
C THR A 170 -3.66 -3.30 -0.45
N GLU A 171 -4.38 -3.89 0.51
CA GLU A 171 -3.79 -4.30 1.78
C GLU A 171 -4.45 -5.54 2.36
N SER A 172 -3.76 -6.16 3.29
CA SER A 172 -4.28 -7.29 4.07
C SER A 172 -5.39 -6.85 5.00
N ASN A 173 -6.52 -7.58 5.03
CA ASN A 173 -7.65 -7.27 5.88
C ASN A 173 -7.51 -7.88 7.28
N GLY A 174 -7.20 -7.04 8.27
CA GLY A 174 -7.06 -7.45 9.67
C GLY A 174 -8.36 -7.88 10.36
N MET A 175 -9.52 -7.74 9.74
CA MET A 175 -10.79 -8.27 10.23
C MET A 175 -11.06 -9.71 9.78
N SER A 176 -10.35 -10.17 8.77
CA SER A 176 -10.50 -11.53 8.25
C SER A 176 -9.96 -12.55 9.24
N ILE A 177 -10.84 -13.40 9.77
CA ILE A 177 -10.45 -14.50 10.66
C ILE A 177 -9.47 -15.45 9.94
N PRO A 178 -9.75 -15.90 8.69
CA PRO A 178 -8.80 -16.73 7.96
C PRO A 178 -7.41 -16.07 7.81
N ARG A 179 -7.37 -14.74 7.54
CA ARG A 179 -6.10 -14.00 7.44
C ARG A 179 -5.36 -13.98 8.77
N LYS A 180 -6.06 -13.70 9.86
CA LYS A 180 -5.47 -13.69 11.21
C LYS A 180 -4.90 -15.07 11.60
N LEU A 181 -5.57 -16.15 11.25
CA LEU A 181 -5.06 -17.50 11.46
C LEU A 181 -3.77 -17.76 10.64
N LEU A 182 -3.69 -17.25 9.41
CA LEU A 182 -2.47 -17.34 8.59
C LEU A 182 -1.31 -16.57 9.19
N GLU A 183 -1.54 -15.43 9.82
CA GLU A 183 -0.50 -14.64 10.51
C GLU A 183 0.15 -15.39 11.71
N LEU A 184 -0.53 -16.40 12.25
CA LEU A 184 0.02 -17.25 13.30
C LEU A 184 1.07 -18.25 12.78
N THR A 185 1.22 -18.41 11.48
CA THR A 185 2.24 -19.30 10.90
C THR A 185 3.65 -18.74 11.12
N ALA A 186 4.63 -19.63 11.32
CA ALA A 186 6.01 -19.24 11.59
C ALA A 186 6.62 -18.36 10.48
N SER A 187 6.32 -18.66 9.21
CA SER A 187 6.83 -17.89 8.08
C SER A 187 6.31 -16.45 8.04
N ARG A 188 5.04 -16.22 8.40
CA ARG A 188 4.46 -14.89 8.42
C ARG A 188 4.89 -14.07 9.63
N ARG A 189 5.06 -14.72 10.78
CA ARG A 189 5.65 -14.07 11.95
C ARG A 189 7.10 -13.64 11.71
N ALA A 190 7.89 -14.48 11.05
CA ALA A 190 9.26 -14.15 10.67
C ALA A 190 9.32 -12.98 9.66
N ALA A 191 8.33 -12.85 8.79
CA ALA A 191 8.21 -11.74 7.85
C ALA A 191 7.69 -10.44 8.51
N GLY A 192 7.32 -10.45 9.79
CA GLY A 192 6.79 -9.28 10.50
C GLY A 192 5.45 -8.78 9.96
N GLU A 193 4.71 -9.62 9.22
CA GLU A 193 3.43 -9.24 8.61
C GLU A 193 2.41 -8.80 9.67
N ARG A 194 1.85 -7.61 9.48
CA ARG A 194 0.82 -7.02 10.33
C ARG A 194 -0.37 -6.64 9.44
N SER A 195 -1.52 -7.23 9.63
CA SER A 195 -2.73 -6.73 8.97
C SER A 195 -3.47 -5.77 9.89
N TYR A 196 -3.91 -4.67 9.33
CA TYR A 196 -4.69 -3.66 10.01
C TYR A 196 -6.17 -3.81 9.65
N SER A 197 -7.04 -3.40 10.57
CA SER A 197 -8.46 -3.31 10.29
C SER A 197 -8.75 -2.14 9.32
N PRO A 198 -9.87 -2.16 8.59
CA PRO A 198 -10.30 -1.06 7.73
C PRO A 198 -10.31 0.31 8.43
N TRP A 199 -10.70 0.35 9.69
CA TRP A 199 -10.71 1.59 10.50
C TRP A 199 -9.28 2.08 10.82
N GLN A 200 -8.34 1.16 11.06
CA GLN A 200 -6.94 1.54 11.25
C GLN A 200 -6.35 2.09 9.96
N TYR A 201 -6.59 1.45 8.80
CA TYR A 201 -6.15 2.01 7.51
C TYR A 201 -6.70 3.42 7.30
N ARG A 202 -7.99 3.63 7.56
CA ARG A 202 -8.60 4.95 7.48
C ARG A 202 -7.92 5.95 8.42
N SER A 203 -7.65 5.57 9.66
CA SER A 203 -7.00 6.44 10.66
C SER A 203 -5.58 6.87 10.29
N PHE A 204 -4.89 6.11 9.41
CA PHE A 204 -3.57 6.51 8.92
C PHE A 204 -3.62 7.71 7.98
N PHE A 205 -4.70 7.87 7.25
CA PHE A 205 -4.92 9.02 6.36
C PHE A 205 -5.62 10.19 7.05
N GLU A 206 -6.44 9.92 8.06
CA GLU A 206 -7.17 10.96 8.78
C GLU A 206 -6.25 11.81 9.65
N ASN A 207 -6.64 13.08 9.81
CA ASN A 207 -5.92 14.05 10.65
C ASN A 207 -4.43 14.22 10.26
N GLN A 208 -4.11 14.09 8.99
CA GLN A 208 -2.78 14.41 8.48
C GLN A 208 -2.62 15.93 8.37
N PRO A 209 -1.48 16.50 8.81
CA PRO A 209 -1.26 17.93 8.77
C PRO A 209 -1.29 18.44 7.32
N GLY A 210 -2.08 19.48 7.08
CA GLY A 210 -2.20 20.08 5.74
C GLY A 210 -3.09 19.34 4.75
N TYR A 211 -3.89 18.36 5.20
CA TYR A 211 -4.76 17.58 4.31
C TYR A 211 -6.14 17.34 4.94
N THR A 212 -7.16 17.32 4.09
CA THR A 212 -8.52 16.90 4.43
C THR A 212 -8.95 15.76 3.53
N ILE A 213 -9.41 14.65 4.10
CA ILE A 213 -9.97 13.53 3.34
C ILE A 213 -11.37 13.93 2.87
N THR A 214 -11.58 13.91 1.57
CA THR A 214 -12.88 14.21 0.95
C THR A 214 -13.69 12.94 0.69
N ASN A 215 -13.01 11.80 0.44
CA ASN A 215 -13.66 10.53 0.24
C ASN A 215 -12.73 9.39 0.68
N PHE A 216 -13.29 8.35 1.28
CA PHE A 216 -12.56 7.14 1.65
C PHE A 216 -13.42 5.92 1.33
N VAL A 217 -13.05 5.21 0.28
CA VAL A 217 -13.77 4.03 -0.18
C VAL A 217 -12.92 2.79 0.08
N LEU A 218 -13.57 1.75 0.60
CA LEU A 218 -12.94 0.50 0.94
C LEU A 218 -13.73 -0.66 0.34
N TYR A 219 -13.03 -1.50 -0.44
CA TYR A 219 -13.58 -2.69 -1.08
C TYR A 219 -12.89 -3.93 -0.54
N PRO A 220 -13.54 -4.72 0.34
CA PRO A 220 -13.03 -6.04 0.69
C PRO A 220 -13.06 -6.96 -0.52
N PHE A 221 -11.99 -7.71 -0.73
CA PHE A 221 -11.95 -8.76 -1.75
C PHE A 221 -11.18 -9.97 -1.25
N LEU A 222 -11.53 -11.13 -1.78
CA LEU A 222 -10.89 -12.37 -1.37
C LEU A 222 -9.64 -12.61 -2.22
N PHE A 223 -8.52 -12.80 -1.53
CA PHE A 223 -7.30 -13.31 -2.15
C PHE A 223 -7.39 -14.84 -2.22
N PRO A 224 -7.15 -15.49 -3.37
CA PRO A 224 -7.31 -16.92 -3.48
C PRO A 224 -6.28 -17.64 -2.59
N PHE A 225 -6.76 -18.66 -1.88
CA PHE A 225 -5.85 -19.58 -1.20
C PHE A 225 -5.10 -20.44 -2.25
N LYS A 226 -3.90 -20.92 -1.87
CA LYS A 226 -3.21 -21.93 -2.65
C LYS A 226 -4.11 -23.14 -2.80
N CYS A 227 -4.56 -23.41 -4.01
CA CYS A 227 -5.42 -24.55 -4.34
C CYS A 227 -4.91 -25.22 -5.61
N PRO A 228 -5.23 -26.50 -5.82
CA PRO A 228 -4.97 -27.16 -7.10
C PRO A 228 -5.61 -26.42 -8.28
N ALA A 229 -4.93 -26.38 -9.43
CA ALA A 229 -5.39 -25.61 -10.60
C ALA A 229 -6.83 -25.92 -11.03
N PHE A 230 -7.26 -27.18 -10.91
CA PHE A 230 -8.63 -27.58 -11.26
C PHE A 230 -9.71 -26.96 -10.36
N LEU A 231 -9.35 -26.56 -9.12
CA LEU A 231 -10.26 -25.88 -8.20
C LEU A 231 -10.24 -24.36 -8.38
N LEU A 232 -9.28 -23.81 -9.11
CA LEU A 232 -9.07 -22.36 -9.23
C LEU A 232 -10.29 -21.65 -9.78
N HIS A 233 -10.94 -22.17 -10.82
CA HIS A 233 -12.14 -21.58 -11.40
C HIS A 233 -13.35 -21.59 -10.45
N ALA A 234 -13.53 -22.70 -9.72
CA ALA A 234 -14.57 -22.81 -8.71
C ALA A 234 -14.30 -21.80 -7.56
N LEU A 235 -13.05 -21.66 -7.15
CA LEU A 235 -12.63 -20.70 -6.12
C LEU A 235 -12.86 -19.26 -6.57
N VAL A 236 -12.55 -18.91 -7.83
CA VAL A 236 -12.81 -17.59 -8.39
C VAL A 236 -14.32 -17.26 -8.37
N LEU A 237 -15.16 -18.22 -8.76
CA LEU A 237 -16.61 -18.04 -8.70
C LEU A 237 -17.11 -17.89 -7.27
N PHE A 238 -16.63 -18.72 -6.36
CA PHE A 238 -16.94 -18.65 -4.93
C PHE A 238 -16.52 -17.31 -4.33
N ASN A 239 -15.32 -16.84 -4.67
CA ASN A 239 -14.79 -15.54 -4.23
C ASN A 239 -15.71 -14.39 -4.65
N LYS A 240 -16.13 -14.37 -5.93
CA LYS A 240 -17.06 -13.37 -6.43
C LYS A 240 -18.38 -13.39 -5.63
N THR A 241 -18.89 -14.57 -5.30
CA THR A 241 -20.12 -14.71 -4.53
C THR A 241 -19.97 -14.13 -3.11
N ILE A 242 -18.88 -14.45 -2.41
CA ILE A 242 -18.62 -13.95 -1.04
C ILE A 242 -18.49 -12.43 -1.00
N GLU A 243 -17.85 -11.83 -1.99
CA GLU A 243 -17.67 -10.38 -2.06
C GLU A 243 -19.01 -9.62 -2.09
N TYR A 244 -20.06 -10.22 -2.65
CA TYR A 244 -21.41 -9.62 -2.74
C TYR A 244 -22.27 -9.86 -1.51
N ILE A 245 -21.92 -10.78 -0.61
CA ILE A 245 -22.69 -11.04 0.60
C ILE A 245 -22.25 -10.07 1.71
N PRO A 246 -23.10 -9.12 2.15
CA PRO A 246 -22.68 -8.00 3.02
C PRO A 246 -21.95 -8.40 4.29
N PHE A 247 -22.33 -9.52 4.91
CA PHE A 247 -21.71 -10.02 6.13
C PHE A 247 -20.40 -10.77 5.85
N LEU A 248 -20.36 -11.60 4.79
CA LEU A 248 -19.21 -12.43 4.48
C LEU A 248 -18.07 -11.64 3.84
N ARG A 249 -18.35 -10.56 3.13
CA ARG A 249 -17.31 -9.74 2.48
C ARG A 249 -16.24 -9.23 3.45
N TRP A 250 -16.60 -8.98 4.71
CA TRP A 250 -15.62 -8.56 5.73
C TRP A 250 -14.66 -9.68 6.16
N GLN A 251 -14.95 -10.93 5.77
CA GLN A 251 -14.04 -12.06 5.94
C GLN A 251 -13.11 -12.24 4.74
N CYS A 252 -13.22 -11.42 3.70
CA CYS A 252 -12.25 -11.38 2.62
C CYS A 252 -10.87 -11.03 3.16
N SER A 253 -9.83 -11.69 2.62
CA SER A 253 -8.46 -11.59 3.14
C SER A 253 -7.76 -10.28 2.84
N SER A 254 -8.26 -9.51 1.87
CA SER A 254 -7.66 -8.27 1.41
C SER A 254 -8.69 -7.15 1.26
N VAL A 255 -8.21 -5.93 1.25
CA VAL A 255 -9.01 -4.73 1.00
C VAL A 255 -8.31 -3.85 -0.03
N ALA A 256 -9.09 -3.28 -0.95
CA ALA A 256 -8.67 -2.17 -1.78
C ALA A 256 -9.18 -0.87 -1.17
N ILE A 257 -8.35 0.14 -1.16
CA ILE A 257 -8.60 1.42 -0.51
C ILE A 257 -8.34 2.53 -1.53
N VAL A 258 -9.33 3.38 -1.75
CA VAL A 258 -9.21 4.61 -2.54
C VAL A 258 -9.43 5.78 -1.59
N VAL A 259 -8.48 6.69 -1.58
CA VAL A 259 -8.52 7.89 -0.76
C VAL A 259 -8.48 9.11 -1.65
N ASP A 260 -9.53 9.91 -1.61
CA ASP A 260 -9.53 11.26 -2.19
C ASP A 260 -9.30 12.28 -1.09
N TYR A 261 -8.45 13.27 -1.37
CA TYR A 261 -8.06 14.27 -0.40
C TYR A 261 -7.75 15.61 -1.07
N GLU A 262 -7.83 16.66 -0.28
CA GLU A 262 -7.46 18.02 -0.67
C GLU A 262 -6.38 18.55 0.27
N ARG A 263 -5.49 19.38 -0.25
CA ARG A 263 -4.60 20.16 0.59
C ARG A 263 -5.41 21.27 1.25
N THR A 264 -5.32 21.36 2.57
CA THR A 264 -5.82 22.52 3.28
C THR A 264 -4.86 23.68 3.01
N THR A 265 -5.30 24.63 2.17
CA THR A 265 -4.61 25.92 2.05
C THR A 265 -4.69 26.59 3.41
N GLY A 266 -3.57 26.56 4.15
CA GLY A 266 -3.47 27.36 5.37
C GLY A 266 -3.74 28.81 5.01
N ASN A 267 -4.71 29.43 5.63
CA ASN A 267 -4.76 30.89 5.70
C ASN A 267 -3.47 31.30 6.41
N THR A 268 -2.47 31.75 5.64
CA THR A 268 -1.30 32.46 6.14
C THR A 268 -1.70 33.81 6.70
#